data_fcaa7dc9b0a9722521003baf07a8b010
#
_entry.id   fcaa7dc9b0a9722521003baf07a8b010
#
_cell.length_a   1.000
_cell.length_b   1.000
_cell.length_c   1.000
_cell.angle_alpha   90.00
_cell.angle_beta   90.00
_cell.angle_gamma   90.00
#
_symmetry.space_group_name_H-M   'P 1'
#
loop_
_entity.id
_entity.type
_entity.pdbx_description
1 polymer ?
#
loop_
_entity_poly.entity_id
_entity_poly.type
_entity_poly.pdbx_seq_one_letter_code
_entity_poly.pdbx_strand_id
1 'polypeptide(L)'
;MVSDAPKHYPVLLNEIISIITPQHGGTFIDCTFGQGGYTKKILSYKDTQVIAIDRDIESKKIADKISEKFPNRFIFKHKKFSQLDNLKLKNEKIRGILLDLGYSFTQIKDPKKGLSFNSVGDLNMQMGLNNFSASDAINNLDVHELEKIFKFFGEELEAKRIAFNIVKERKTKKIDTKKLVELVEKSKKRKSFKTNNSTKTFQALRIFVNKEISELIYGLIAATKVLKKNGILVVVTFHSLEDKIVKYFFKSLSEKKSISRYMPNINQPETFKGSGVTYTPI
;
A
#
# COMPACT_ATOMS: atom_id res chain seq x y z
N MET A 1 -16.32 -33.09 -2.74
CA MET A 1 -15.39 -32.42 -3.67
C MET A 1 -15.27 -30.98 -3.20
N VAL A 2 -14.16 -30.61 -2.56
CA VAL A 2 -13.89 -29.23 -2.10
C VAL A 2 -13.47 -28.48 -3.34
N SER A 3 -14.28 -27.51 -3.79
CA SER A 3 -13.96 -26.63 -4.90
C SER A 3 -12.68 -25.87 -4.55
N ASP A 4 -11.61 -26.13 -5.30
CA ASP A 4 -10.38 -25.33 -5.25
C ASP A 4 -10.74 -23.90 -5.64
N ALA A 5 -10.94 -23.03 -4.64
CA ALA A 5 -11.00 -21.61 -4.89
C ALA A 5 -9.70 -21.20 -5.59
N PRO A 6 -9.75 -20.33 -6.61
CA PRO A 6 -8.58 -19.98 -7.37
C PRO A 6 -7.48 -19.50 -6.42
N LYS A 7 -6.35 -20.22 -6.39
CA LYS A 7 -5.17 -19.87 -5.60
C LYS A 7 -4.72 -18.49 -6.03
N HIS A 8 -4.87 -17.51 -5.16
CA HIS A 8 -4.33 -16.18 -5.40
C HIS A 8 -2.80 -16.29 -5.45
N TYR A 9 -2.24 -16.07 -6.62
CA TYR A 9 -0.79 -16.02 -6.82
C TYR A 9 -0.31 -14.58 -6.53
N PRO A 10 0.70 -14.40 -5.69
CA PRO A 10 1.30 -13.08 -5.49
C PRO A 10 1.87 -12.54 -6.79
N VAL A 11 1.77 -11.24 -6.97
CA VAL A 11 2.30 -10.54 -8.16
C VAL A 11 3.82 -10.65 -8.17
N LEU A 12 4.42 -10.96 -9.33
CA LEU A 12 5.88 -11.05 -9.52
C LEU A 12 6.58 -11.96 -8.47
N LEU A 13 5.92 -13.03 -8.02
CA LEU A 13 6.45 -13.89 -6.94
C LEU A 13 7.85 -14.42 -7.26
N ASN A 14 8.07 -14.95 -8.46
CA ASN A 14 9.35 -15.55 -8.84
C ASN A 14 10.45 -14.51 -8.95
N GLU A 15 10.15 -13.36 -9.52
CA GLU A 15 11.05 -12.22 -9.68
C GLU A 15 11.49 -11.70 -8.31
N ILE A 16 10.54 -11.47 -7.41
CA ILE A 16 10.81 -11.00 -6.06
C ILE A 16 11.68 -12.00 -5.28
N ILE A 17 11.35 -13.29 -5.35
CA ILE A 17 12.13 -14.35 -4.69
C ILE A 17 13.55 -14.42 -5.26
N SER A 18 13.72 -14.26 -6.55
CA SER A 18 15.06 -14.24 -7.17
C SER A 18 15.90 -13.06 -6.69
N ILE A 19 15.27 -11.90 -6.46
CA ILE A 19 15.93 -10.67 -6.00
C ILE A 19 16.32 -10.76 -4.52
N ILE A 20 15.39 -11.15 -3.65
CA ILE A 20 15.65 -11.19 -2.19
C ILE A 20 16.50 -12.39 -1.76
N THR A 21 16.71 -13.35 -2.65
CA THR A 21 17.62 -14.50 -2.49
C THR A 21 17.49 -15.25 -1.16
N PRO A 22 16.29 -15.78 -0.81
CA PRO A 22 16.06 -16.43 0.49
C PRO A 22 16.82 -17.75 0.67
N GLN A 23 17.35 -18.34 -0.40
CA GLN A 23 18.22 -19.54 -0.35
C GLN A 23 19.46 -19.34 0.52
N HIS A 24 19.87 -18.10 0.77
CA HIS A 24 20.99 -17.78 1.64
C HIS A 24 20.59 -17.54 3.11
N GLY A 25 19.36 -17.89 3.49
CA GLY A 25 18.83 -17.72 4.85
C GLY A 25 18.67 -16.26 5.28
N GLY A 26 18.29 -16.06 6.54
CA GLY A 26 18.17 -14.76 7.19
C GLY A 26 16.75 -14.32 7.48
N THR A 27 16.60 -13.14 8.08
CA THR A 27 15.31 -12.59 8.49
C THR A 27 14.77 -11.64 7.40
N PHE A 28 13.51 -11.86 7.04
CA PHE A 28 12.77 -11.07 6.05
C PHE A 28 11.54 -10.43 6.70
N ILE A 29 11.13 -9.28 6.19
CA ILE A 29 9.90 -8.62 6.62
C ILE A 29 8.94 -8.55 5.42
N ASP A 30 7.75 -9.11 5.60
CA ASP A 30 6.63 -8.99 4.68
C ASP A 30 5.68 -7.93 5.25
N CYS A 31 5.73 -6.71 4.71
CA CYS A 31 5.01 -5.54 5.23
C CYS A 31 3.53 -5.50 4.83
N THR A 32 3.12 -6.36 3.91
CA THR A 32 1.79 -6.43 3.31
C THR A 32 1.36 -7.89 3.19
N PHE A 33 1.32 -8.55 4.36
CA PHE A 33 1.19 -10.00 4.46
C PHE A 33 -0.01 -10.59 3.70
N GLY A 34 -1.20 -9.98 3.80
CA GLY A 34 -2.42 -10.39 3.11
C GLY A 34 -2.75 -11.89 3.30
N GLN A 35 -2.62 -12.65 2.22
CA GLN A 35 -2.85 -14.11 2.20
C GLN A 35 -1.56 -14.91 2.47
N GLY A 36 -0.44 -14.25 2.77
CA GLY A 36 0.82 -14.86 3.12
C GLY A 36 1.54 -15.55 1.95
N GLY A 37 1.31 -15.11 0.72
CA GLY A 37 1.88 -15.76 -0.44
C GLY A 37 3.41 -15.66 -0.49
N TYR A 38 3.97 -14.48 -0.36
CA TYR A 38 5.41 -14.26 -0.28
C TYR A 38 6.01 -14.91 0.97
N THR A 39 5.37 -14.70 2.12
CA THR A 39 5.78 -15.30 3.40
C THR A 39 5.91 -16.81 3.31
N LYS A 40 4.91 -17.53 2.77
CA LYS A 40 4.96 -18.99 2.60
C LYS A 40 6.11 -19.41 1.69
N LYS A 41 6.34 -18.66 0.60
CA LYS A 41 7.43 -18.96 -0.33
C LYS A 41 8.80 -18.73 0.32
N ILE A 42 8.99 -17.65 1.06
CA ILE A 42 10.23 -17.38 1.80
C ILE A 42 10.47 -18.49 2.84
N LEU A 43 9.46 -18.85 3.64
CA LEU A 43 9.56 -19.90 4.67
C LEU A 43 9.80 -21.31 4.10
N SER A 44 9.57 -21.53 2.79
CA SER A 44 9.91 -22.82 2.16
C SER A 44 11.43 -23.04 2.04
N TYR A 45 12.23 -21.99 2.15
CA TYR A 45 13.69 -22.09 2.22
C TYR A 45 14.12 -22.36 3.68
N LYS A 46 15.16 -23.20 3.84
CA LYS A 46 15.76 -23.44 5.16
C LYS A 46 16.41 -22.16 5.69
N ASP A 47 16.56 -22.07 6.99
CA ASP A 47 17.27 -20.98 7.66
C ASP A 47 16.72 -19.57 7.40
N THR A 48 15.46 -19.47 6.95
CA THR A 48 14.74 -18.21 6.82
C THR A 48 13.78 -17.99 7.99
N GLN A 49 13.65 -16.74 8.40
CA GLN A 49 12.64 -16.24 9.33
C GLN A 49 11.83 -15.14 8.67
N VAL A 50 10.56 -15.03 8.97
CA VAL A 50 9.70 -13.98 8.45
C VAL A 50 8.94 -13.28 9.57
N ILE A 51 9.04 -11.96 9.58
CA ILE A 51 8.19 -11.07 10.36
C ILE A 51 7.16 -10.50 9.40
N ALA A 52 5.92 -10.90 9.55
CA ALA A 52 4.82 -10.45 8.70
C ALA A 52 4.03 -9.34 9.40
N ILE A 53 3.69 -8.30 8.64
CA ILE A 53 2.92 -7.16 9.12
C ILE A 53 1.67 -7.04 8.25
N ASP A 54 0.54 -6.82 8.87
CA ASP A 54 -0.68 -6.43 8.17
C ASP A 54 -1.52 -5.53 9.06
N ARG A 55 -2.19 -4.56 8.45
CA ARG A 55 -3.14 -3.68 9.12
C ARG A 55 -4.56 -4.28 9.18
N ASP A 56 -4.85 -5.29 8.35
CA ASP A 56 -6.12 -5.99 8.33
C ASP A 56 -6.09 -7.16 9.31
N ILE A 57 -6.94 -7.11 10.32
CA ILE A 57 -7.03 -8.17 11.34
C ILE A 57 -7.47 -9.53 10.76
N GLU A 58 -8.17 -9.54 9.63
CA GLU A 58 -8.57 -10.77 8.96
C GLU A 58 -7.38 -11.61 8.50
N SER A 59 -6.25 -10.99 8.23
CA SER A 59 -4.98 -11.66 7.90
C SER A 59 -4.47 -12.55 9.04
N LYS A 60 -4.89 -12.29 10.29
CA LYS A 60 -4.47 -13.05 11.47
C LYS A 60 -4.86 -14.52 11.37
N LYS A 61 -6.04 -14.85 10.83
CA LYS A 61 -6.51 -16.24 10.66
C LYS A 61 -5.55 -17.09 9.81
N ILE A 62 -4.92 -16.44 8.82
CA ILE A 62 -3.94 -17.09 7.95
C ILE A 62 -2.58 -17.14 8.64
N ALA A 63 -2.24 -16.10 9.36
CA ALA A 63 -0.99 -16.01 10.11
C ALA A 63 -0.92 -17.10 11.19
N ASP A 64 -2.01 -17.37 11.91
CA ASP A 64 -2.06 -18.40 12.94
C ASP A 64 -1.74 -19.80 12.34
N LYS A 65 -2.32 -20.15 11.18
CA LYS A 65 -2.02 -21.39 10.45
C LYS A 65 -0.56 -21.50 9.99
N ILE A 66 0.05 -20.37 9.61
CA ILE A 66 1.46 -20.36 9.22
C ILE A 66 2.35 -20.49 10.45
N SER A 67 1.98 -19.87 11.57
CA SER A 67 2.70 -19.97 12.83
C SER A 67 2.77 -21.41 13.34
N GLU A 68 1.67 -22.16 13.25
CA GLU A 68 1.62 -23.59 13.59
C GLU A 68 2.57 -24.43 12.71
N LYS A 69 2.64 -24.12 11.42
CA LYS A 69 3.48 -24.85 10.45
C LYS A 69 4.98 -24.51 10.56
N PHE A 70 5.30 -23.28 10.98
CA PHE A 70 6.67 -22.77 11.04
C PHE A 70 6.96 -22.17 12.43
N PRO A 71 6.91 -22.96 13.50
CA PRO A 71 7.18 -22.49 14.85
C PRO A 71 8.59 -21.90 14.91
N ASN A 72 8.76 -20.81 15.66
CA ASN A 72 10.01 -20.06 15.83
C ASN A 72 10.61 -19.42 14.56
N ARG A 73 9.97 -19.59 13.40
CA ARG A 73 10.44 -19.01 12.13
C ARG A 73 9.51 -17.93 11.57
N PHE A 74 8.30 -17.79 12.16
CA PHE A 74 7.29 -16.86 11.71
C PHE A 74 6.71 -16.07 12.87
N ILE A 75 6.62 -14.77 12.70
CA ILE A 75 5.98 -13.84 13.65
C ILE A 75 5.03 -12.93 12.89
N PHE A 76 3.78 -12.84 13.33
CA PHE A 76 2.80 -11.89 12.78
C PHE A 76 2.61 -10.69 13.70
N LYS A 77 2.54 -9.50 13.12
CA LYS A 77 2.27 -8.24 13.81
C LYS A 77 1.09 -7.52 13.15
N HIS A 78 -0.01 -7.38 13.90
CA HIS A 78 -1.15 -6.57 13.48
C HIS A 78 -0.80 -5.10 13.67
N LYS A 79 -0.19 -4.48 12.67
CA LYS A 79 0.31 -3.10 12.67
C LYS A 79 0.29 -2.52 11.27
N LYS A 80 0.46 -1.19 11.19
CA LYS A 80 0.78 -0.50 9.95
C LYS A 80 2.28 -0.63 9.67
N PHE A 81 2.65 -0.81 8.42
CA PHE A 81 4.07 -0.91 8.05
C PHE A 81 4.84 0.41 8.20
N SER A 82 4.15 1.56 8.23
CA SER A 82 4.76 2.84 8.62
C SER A 82 5.36 2.84 10.03
N GLN A 83 4.98 1.87 10.87
CA GLN A 83 5.45 1.70 12.25
C GLN A 83 6.52 0.61 12.38
N LEU A 84 7.18 0.26 11.27
CA LEU A 84 8.17 -0.81 11.21
C LEU A 84 9.35 -0.59 12.17
N ASP A 85 9.84 0.64 12.30
CA ASP A 85 10.93 1.01 13.21
C ASP A 85 10.55 0.87 14.69
N ASN A 86 9.25 0.83 15.04
CA ASN A 86 8.77 0.62 16.39
C ASN A 86 8.66 -0.87 16.80
N LEU A 87 9.06 -1.80 15.94
CA LEU A 87 8.93 -3.24 16.22
C LEU A 87 9.95 -3.78 17.20
N LYS A 88 10.88 -2.96 17.73
CA LYS A 88 11.95 -3.37 18.65
C LYS A 88 12.71 -4.60 18.14
N LEU A 89 13.11 -4.57 16.88
CA LEU A 89 13.86 -5.63 16.21
C LEU A 89 15.30 -5.65 16.72
N LYS A 90 15.48 -5.90 18.03
CA LYS A 90 16.80 -5.94 18.65
C LYS A 90 17.61 -7.08 18.06
N ASN A 91 18.78 -6.74 17.51
CA ASN A 91 19.76 -7.66 16.93
C ASN A 91 19.31 -8.43 15.67
N GLU A 92 18.14 -8.15 15.12
CA GLU A 92 17.70 -8.75 13.87
C GLU A 92 18.45 -8.14 12.68
N LYS A 93 19.17 -8.96 11.96
CA LYS A 93 19.84 -8.55 10.72
C LYS A 93 18.86 -8.72 9.56
N ILE A 94 17.94 -7.77 9.39
CA ILE A 94 16.92 -7.81 8.33
C ILE A 94 17.58 -7.81 6.96
N ARG A 95 17.44 -8.91 6.24
CA ARG A 95 18.06 -9.16 4.95
C ARG A 95 17.22 -8.65 3.78
N GLY A 96 15.89 -8.76 3.89
CA GLY A 96 14.98 -8.29 2.87
C GLY A 96 13.70 -7.75 3.47
N ILE A 97 13.15 -6.70 2.86
CA ILE A 97 11.86 -6.11 3.20
C ILE A 97 11.03 -6.03 1.93
N LEU A 98 9.78 -6.46 2.02
CA LEU A 98 8.84 -6.49 0.91
C LEU A 98 7.62 -5.64 1.24
N LEU A 99 7.24 -4.77 0.30
CA LEU A 99 5.99 -4.03 0.28
C LEU A 99 5.26 -4.34 -1.04
N ASP A 100 4.15 -5.05 -0.96
CA ASP A 100 3.21 -5.27 -2.08
C ASP A 100 2.00 -4.37 -1.84
N LEU A 101 1.99 -3.17 -2.46
CA LEU A 101 1.05 -2.11 -2.12
C LEU A 101 -0.36 -2.41 -2.62
N GLY A 102 -1.34 -1.70 -2.10
CA GLY A 102 -2.72 -1.81 -2.50
C GLY A 102 -3.55 -2.71 -1.58
N TYR A 103 -4.56 -3.37 -2.15
CA TYR A 103 -5.51 -4.21 -1.41
C TYR A 103 -5.39 -5.69 -1.82
N SER A 104 -5.73 -6.58 -0.90
CA SER A 104 -5.76 -8.01 -1.20
C SER A 104 -7.02 -8.40 -2.00
N PHE A 105 -6.92 -9.52 -2.72
CA PHE A 105 -8.05 -10.08 -3.46
C PHE A 105 -9.29 -10.36 -2.58
N THR A 106 -9.09 -10.77 -1.33
CA THR A 106 -10.18 -10.97 -0.37
C THR A 106 -10.84 -9.67 0.03
N GLN A 107 -10.08 -8.60 0.19
CA GLN A 107 -10.62 -7.29 0.53
C GLN A 107 -11.49 -6.71 -0.59
N ILE A 108 -11.10 -6.83 -1.85
CA ILE A 108 -11.91 -6.30 -2.95
C ILE A 108 -13.19 -7.12 -3.19
N LYS A 109 -13.17 -8.41 -2.86
CA LYS A 109 -14.34 -9.28 -2.97
C LYS A 109 -15.31 -9.19 -1.79
N ASP A 110 -14.90 -8.60 -0.68
CA ASP A 110 -15.78 -8.39 0.46
C ASP A 110 -16.74 -7.21 0.19
N PRO A 111 -18.03 -7.45 0.00
CA PRO A 111 -18.99 -6.39 -0.27
C PRO A 111 -19.08 -5.35 0.86
N LYS A 112 -18.82 -5.76 2.11
CA LYS A 112 -18.85 -4.89 3.29
C LYS A 112 -17.72 -3.86 3.30
N LYS A 113 -16.63 -4.13 2.58
CA LYS A 113 -15.51 -3.17 2.48
C LYS A 113 -15.76 -2.06 1.46
N GLY A 114 -16.66 -2.22 0.51
CA GLY A 114 -17.01 -1.19 -0.47
C GLY A 114 -15.83 -0.70 -1.32
N LEU A 115 -14.79 -1.52 -1.50
CA LEU A 115 -13.60 -1.17 -2.27
C LEU A 115 -13.81 -1.21 -3.78
N SER A 116 -14.78 -2.00 -4.23
CA SER A 116 -15.14 -2.11 -5.64
C SER A 116 -16.34 -1.21 -5.97
N PHE A 117 -16.31 -0.55 -7.12
CA PHE A 117 -17.46 0.15 -7.68
C PHE A 117 -18.64 -0.79 -8.04
N ASN A 118 -18.41 -2.10 -8.05
CA ASN A 118 -19.44 -3.13 -8.20
C ASN A 118 -20.00 -3.61 -6.85
N SER A 119 -19.48 -3.14 -5.73
CA SER A 119 -20.01 -3.49 -4.41
C SER A 119 -21.42 -2.92 -4.21
N VAL A 120 -22.24 -3.67 -3.48
CA VAL A 120 -23.57 -3.22 -3.07
C VAL A 120 -23.51 -2.90 -1.58
N GLY A 121 -23.84 -1.66 -1.20
CA GLY A 121 -23.89 -1.24 0.20
C GLY A 121 -23.10 0.03 0.50
N ASP A 122 -22.73 0.18 1.77
CA ASP A 122 -22.08 1.37 2.27
C ASP A 122 -20.63 1.53 1.75
N LEU A 123 -20.24 2.78 1.55
CA LEU A 123 -18.89 3.17 1.17
C LEU A 123 -17.95 3.11 2.38
N ASN A 124 -17.49 1.93 2.75
CA ASN A 124 -16.55 1.79 3.87
C ASN A 124 -15.11 2.15 3.44
N MET A 125 -14.54 1.38 2.53
CA MET A 125 -13.17 1.45 2.00
C MET A 125 -12.04 1.33 3.04
N GLN A 126 -12.33 0.95 4.27
CA GLN A 126 -11.32 0.76 5.31
C GLN A 126 -10.55 -0.55 5.11
N MET A 127 -9.24 -0.47 5.22
CA MET A 127 -8.32 -1.61 5.12
C MET A 127 -7.79 -2.08 6.49
N GLY A 128 -8.37 -1.58 7.58
CA GLY A 128 -7.97 -1.87 8.96
C GLY A 128 -7.15 -0.75 9.62
N LEU A 129 -7.17 -0.72 10.94
CA LEU A 129 -6.47 0.27 11.80
C LEU A 129 -6.76 1.73 11.43
N ASN A 130 -8.00 2.03 11.04
CA ASN A 130 -8.51 3.38 10.81
C ASN A 130 -10.00 3.44 11.18
N ASN A 131 -10.45 4.63 11.61
CA ASN A 131 -11.82 4.87 12.07
C ASN A 131 -12.59 5.84 11.16
N PHE A 132 -12.06 6.18 9.99
CA PHE A 132 -12.66 7.08 9.04
C PHE A 132 -12.96 6.31 7.75
N SER A 133 -14.18 6.38 7.26
CA SER A 133 -14.66 5.66 6.08
C SER A 133 -14.80 6.58 4.86
N ALA A 134 -14.98 5.99 3.68
CA ALA A 134 -15.33 6.76 2.49
C ALA A 134 -16.72 7.40 2.62
N SER A 135 -17.64 6.76 3.35
CA SER A 135 -18.94 7.35 3.69
C SER A 135 -18.78 8.61 4.53
N ASP A 136 -17.86 8.60 5.52
CA ASP A 136 -17.57 9.80 6.30
C ASP A 136 -17.00 10.92 5.43
N ALA A 137 -16.09 10.59 4.52
CA ALA A 137 -15.54 11.57 3.58
C ALA A 137 -16.63 12.21 2.71
N ILE A 138 -17.49 11.38 2.11
CA ILE A 138 -18.57 11.81 1.21
C ILE A 138 -19.61 12.67 1.95
N ASN A 139 -19.91 12.33 3.20
CA ASN A 139 -20.97 13.01 3.94
C ASN A 139 -20.51 14.25 4.72
N ASN A 140 -19.24 14.33 5.13
CA ASN A 140 -18.78 15.40 6.03
C ASN A 140 -17.88 16.43 5.34
N LEU A 141 -17.08 16.04 4.33
CA LEU A 141 -16.13 16.97 3.69
C LEU A 141 -16.86 17.95 2.75
N ASP A 142 -16.34 19.15 2.65
CA ASP A 142 -16.89 20.15 1.74
C ASP A 142 -16.49 19.92 0.27
N VAL A 143 -17.04 20.75 -0.65
CA VAL A 143 -16.79 20.63 -2.09
C VAL A 143 -15.30 20.74 -2.40
N HIS A 144 -14.60 21.64 -1.74
CA HIS A 144 -13.19 21.93 -2.01
C HIS A 144 -12.27 20.82 -1.51
N GLU A 145 -12.57 20.25 -0.36
CA GLU A 145 -11.86 19.10 0.21
C GLU A 145 -12.03 17.87 -0.69
N LEU A 146 -13.26 17.55 -1.10
CA LEU A 146 -13.53 16.44 -2.02
C LEU A 146 -12.87 16.65 -3.39
N GLU A 147 -12.91 17.89 -3.93
CA GLU A 147 -12.21 18.22 -5.17
C GLU A 147 -10.72 17.93 -5.07
N LYS A 148 -10.07 18.36 -3.97
CA LYS A 148 -8.65 18.10 -3.75
C LYS A 148 -8.35 16.59 -3.69
N ILE A 149 -9.16 15.83 -2.96
CA ILE A 149 -9.00 14.37 -2.87
C ILE A 149 -9.06 13.74 -4.27
N PHE A 150 -10.09 14.04 -5.04
CA PHE A 150 -10.28 13.45 -6.37
C PHE A 150 -9.19 13.89 -7.36
N LYS A 151 -8.79 15.13 -7.30
CA LYS A 151 -7.75 15.70 -8.17
C LYS A 151 -6.38 15.13 -7.89
N PHE A 152 -5.95 15.12 -6.61
CA PHE A 152 -4.59 14.76 -6.26
C PHE A 152 -4.38 13.24 -6.13
N PHE A 153 -5.32 12.51 -5.57
CA PHE A 153 -5.17 11.06 -5.39
C PHE A 153 -5.74 10.23 -6.54
N GLY A 154 -6.70 10.78 -7.27
CA GLY A 154 -7.32 10.10 -8.41
C GLY A 154 -6.82 10.58 -9.76
N GLU A 155 -6.07 11.69 -9.82
CA GLU A 155 -5.76 12.37 -11.08
C GLU A 155 -7.04 12.60 -11.92
N GLU A 156 -8.16 12.97 -11.23
CA GLU A 156 -9.48 13.09 -11.80
C GLU A 156 -9.68 14.48 -12.41
N LEU A 157 -9.95 14.54 -13.71
CA LEU A 157 -10.10 15.81 -14.42
C LEU A 157 -11.40 16.56 -14.09
N GLU A 158 -12.48 15.80 -13.85
CA GLU A 158 -13.77 16.35 -13.45
C GLU A 158 -13.97 16.43 -11.93
N ALA A 159 -12.88 16.44 -11.15
CA ALA A 159 -12.90 16.43 -9.68
C ALA A 159 -13.87 17.44 -9.06
N LYS A 160 -13.83 18.71 -9.52
CA LYS A 160 -14.70 19.79 -9.04
C LYS A 160 -16.18 19.48 -9.28
N ARG A 161 -16.53 19.00 -10.48
CA ARG A 161 -17.91 18.69 -10.85
C ARG A 161 -18.46 17.50 -10.09
N ILE A 162 -17.62 16.47 -9.89
CA ILE A 162 -17.98 15.30 -9.09
C ILE A 162 -18.21 15.72 -7.65
N ALA A 163 -17.30 16.48 -7.03
CA ALA A 163 -17.44 16.97 -5.66
C ALA A 163 -18.69 17.83 -5.48
N PHE A 164 -18.98 18.74 -6.39
CA PHE A 164 -20.17 19.57 -6.37
C PHE A 164 -21.46 18.72 -6.40
N ASN A 165 -21.53 17.75 -7.31
CA ASN A 165 -22.70 16.89 -7.45
C ASN A 165 -22.92 15.99 -6.21
N ILE A 166 -21.85 15.51 -5.58
CA ILE A 166 -21.89 14.77 -4.32
C ILE A 166 -22.49 15.64 -3.22
N VAL A 167 -21.94 16.83 -2.98
CA VAL A 167 -22.39 17.71 -1.90
C VAL A 167 -23.82 18.21 -2.13
N LYS A 168 -24.25 18.39 -3.38
CA LYS A 168 -25.64 18.69 -3.73
C LYS A 168 -26.58 17.52 -3.39
N GLU A 169 -26.24 16.31 -3.83
CA GLU A 169 -27.09 15.13 -3.72
C GLU A 169 -27.25 14.66 -2.27
N ARG A 170 -26.19 14.69 -1.46
CA ARG A 170 -26.23 14.22 -0.06
C ARG A 170 -27.19 14.98 0.83
N LYS A 171 -27.64 16.19 0.41
CA LYS A 171 -28.67 16.98 1.11
C LYS A 171 -30.03 16.32 1.08
N THR A 172 -30.29 15.46 0.10
CA THR A 172 -31.59 14.83 -0.13
C THR A 172 -31.58 13.32 0.08
N LYS A 173 -30.44 12.65 -0.18
CA LYS A 173 -30.32 11.19 -0.10
C LYS A 173 -28.94 10.80 0.41
N LYS A 174 -28.90 9.73 1.22
CA LYS A 174 -27.63 9.05 1.57
C LYS A 174 -26.95 8.56 0.29
N ILE A 175 -25.64 8.76 0.19
CA ILE A 175 -24.85 8.29 -0.93
C ILE A 175 -24.20 6.96 -0.55
N ASP A 176 -24.66 5.90 -1.19
CA ASP A 176 -24.06 4.57 -1.16
C ASP A 176 -23.12 4.35 -2.36
N THR A 177 -22.55 3.17 -2.49
CA THR A 177 -21.65 2.81 -3.59
C THR A 177 -22.29 3.02 -4.96
N LYS A 178 -23.53 2.54 -5.15
CA LYS A 178 -24.25 2.66 -6.42
C LYS A 178 -24.53 4.12 -6.77
N LYS A 179 -24.99 4.89 -5.79
CA LYS A 179 -25.28 6.31 -5.98
C LYS A 179 -24.03 7.12 -6.31
N LEU A 180 -22.90 6.80 -5.68
CA LEU A 180 -21.63 7.44 -6.03
C LEU A 180 -21.24 7.16 -7.49
N VAL A 181 -21.35 5.92 -7.96
CA VAL A 181 -21.10 5.55 -9.37
C VAL A 181 -21.99 6.35 -10.31
N GLU A 182 -23.29 6.46 -10.04
CA GLU A 182 -24.23 7.25 -10.84
C GLU A 182 -23.83 8.74 -10.92
N LEU A 183 -23.43 9.32 -9.77
CA LEU A 183 -23.00 10.71 -9.71
C LEU A 183 -21.70 10.97 -10.50
N VAL A 184 -20.76 10.04 -10.42
CA VAL A 184 -19.53 10.10 -11.20
C VAL A 184 -19.84 10.03 -12.69
N GLU A 185 -20.66 9.04 -13.13
CA GLU A 185 -21.05 8.87 -14.53
C GLU A 185 -21.74 10.11 -15.10
N LYS A 186 -22.66 10.73 -14.34
CA LYS A 186 -23.32 11.99 -14.71
C LYS A 186 -22.36 13.17 -14.76
N SER A 187 -21.28 13.12 -14.03
CA SER A 187 -20.29 14.18 -13.95
C SER A 187 -19.27 14.15 -15.09
N LYS A 188 -19.07 13.00 -15.72
CA LYS A 188 -18.07 12.82 -16.78
C LYS A 188 -18.53 13.46 -18.10
N LYS A 189 -17.72 14.38 -18.63
CA LYS A 189 -17.87 14.92 -19.99
C LYS A 189 -17.34 13.96 -21.05
N ARG A 190 -16.21 13.31 -20.76
CA ARG A 190 -15.59 12.29 -21.61
C ARG A 190 -15.64 10.95 -20.89
N LYS A 191 -16.30 9.96 -21.49
CA LYS A 191 -16.36 8.61 -20.97
C LYS A 191 -15.22 7.76 -21.51
N SER A 192 -14.59 6.99 -20.63
CA SER A 192 -13.61 5.98 -21.05
C SER A 192 -14.33 4.72 -21.48
N PHE A 193 -13.91 4.15 -22.61
CA PHE A 193 -14.38 2.82 -23.05
C PHE A 193 -13.46 1.69 -22.56
N LYS A 194 -12.25 2.04 -22.08
CA LYS A 194 -11.23 1.06 -21.64
C LYS A 194 -11.28 0.79 -20.14
N THR A 195 -11.69 1.78 -19.35
CA THR A 195 -11.72 1.68 -17.87
C THR A 195 -13.04 2.23 -17.35
N ASN A 196 -13.52 1.68 -16.22
CA ASN A 196 -14.70 2.22 -15.58
C ASN A 196 -14.46 3.68 -15.17
N ASN A 197 -15.42 4.56 -15.46
CA ASN A 197 -15.31 5.98 -15.20
C ASN A 197 -15.16 6.33 -13.71
N SER A 198 -15.63 5.46 -12.81
CA SER A 198 -15.54 5.63 -11.36
C SER A 198 -14.19 5.21 -10.78
N THR A 199 -13.33 4.52 -11.54
CA THR A 199 -12.06 3.98 -11.05
C THR A 199 -11.22 5.03 -10.33
N LYS A 200 -11.03 6.20 -10.92
CA LYS A 200 -10.21 7.28 -10.35
C LYS A 200 -10.79 7.86 -9.06
N THR A 201 -12.10 8.03 -9.01
CA THR A 201 -12.82 8.53 -7.82
C THR A 201 -12.74 7.53 -6.67
N PHE A 202 -12.94 6.23 -6.94
CA PHE A 202 -12.81 5.17 -5.95
C PHE A 202 -11.38 5.01 -5.45
N GLN A 203 -10.40 5.05 -6.35
CA GLN A 203 -8.98 5.06 -5.99
C GLN A 203 -8.66 6.23 -5.08
N ALA A 204 -9.12 7.44 -5.40
CA ALA A 204 -8.86 8.63 -4.62
C ALA A 204 -9.42 8.52 -3.19
N LEU A 205 -10.66 8.06 -3.05
CA LEU A 205 -11.28 7.83 -1.73
C LEU A 205 -10.53 6.78 -0.94
N ARG A 206 -10.15 5.65 -1.55
CA ARG A 206 -9.40 4.59 -0.92
C ARG A 206 -8.06 5.09 -0.38
N ILE A 207 -7.30 5.78 -1.22
CA ILE A 207 -6.00 6.37 -0.86
C ILE A 207 -6.17 7.33 0.33
N PHE A 208 -7.18 8.18 0.29
CA PHE A 208 -7.45 9.16 1.34
C PHE A 208 -7.83 8.49 2.66
N VAL A 209 -8.84 7.61 2.64
CA VAL A 209 -9.36 6.88 3.81
C VAL A 209 -8.26 6.09 4.51
N ASN A 210 -7.42 5.42 3.74
CA ASN A 210 -6.38 4.55 4.28
C ASN A 210 -5.04 5.26 4.49
N LYS A 211 -4.95 6.56 4.14
CA LYS A 211 -3.71 7.36 4.23
C LYS A 211 -2.55 6.69 3.48
N GLU A 212 -2.83 6.04 2.34
CA GLU A 212 -1.90 5.15 1.64
C GLU A 212 -0.58 5.84 1.30
N ILE A 213 -0.63 7.10 0.89
CA ILE A 213 0.57 7.89 0.54
C ILE A 213 1.44 8.16 1.77
N SER A 214 0.85 8.58 2.89
CA SER A 214 1.59 8.80 4.13
C SER A 214 2.17 7.50 4.67
N GLU A 215 1.39 6.42 4.63
CA GLU A 215 1.85 5.08 5.01
C GLU A 215 3.05 4.64 4.17
N LEU A 216 2.99 4.84 2.84
CA LEU A 216 4.09 4.50 1.93
C LEU A 216 5.35 5.29 2.27
N ILE A 217 5.26 6.62 2.41
CA ILE A 217 6.42 7.47 2.69
C ILE A 217 7.07 7.07 4.02
N TYR A 218 6.29 6.98 5.10
CA TYR A 218 6.83 6.58 6.42
C TYR A 218 7.30 5.13 6.44
N GLY A 219 6.65 4.23 5.70
CA GLY A 219 7.08 2.85 5.55
C GLY A 219 8.42 2.72 4.85
N LEU A 220 8.65 3.47 3.77
CA LEU A 220 9.94 3.51 3.07
C LEU A 220 11.07 4.03 4.00
N ILE A 221 10.80 5.11 4.74
CA ILE A 221 11.74 5.67 5.71
C ILE A 221 12.04 4.65 6.82
N ALA A 222 11.01 4.02 7.38
CA ALA A 222 11.17 3.03 8.44
C ALA A 222 11.91 1.78 7.94
N ALA A 223 11.64 1.32 6.71
CA ALA A 223 12.31 0.18 6.10
C ALA A 223 13.82 0.41 5.95
N THR A 224 14.23 1.60 5.50
CA THR A 224 15.67 1.92 5.36
C THR A 224 16.42 1.97 6.69
N LYS A 225 15.72 2.30 7.80
CA LYS A 225 16.34 2.33 9.14
C LYS A 225 16.62 0.94 9.71
N VAL A 226 15.75 -0.04 9.38
CA VAL A 226 15.87 -1.40 9.95
C VAL A 226 16.59 -2.38 9.04
N LEU A 227 16.76 -2.04 7.77
CA LEU A 227 17.43 -2.89 6.79
C LEU A 227 18.95 -2.90 7.07
N LYS A 228 19.55 -4.09 7.11
CA LYS A 228 21.01 -4.21 7.27
C LYS A 228 21.76 -3.70 6.03
N LYS A 229 23.05 -3.44 6.18
CA LYS A 229 23.95 -3.18 5.03
C LYS A 229 23.86 -4.33 4.03
N ASN A 230 23.72 -4.02 2.75
CA ASN A 230 23.47 -4.97 1.65
C ASN A 230 22.13 -5.73 1.75
N GLY A 231 21.19 -5.26 2.56
CA GLY A 231 19.83 -5.75 2.57
C GLY A 231 19.05 -5.19 1.38
N ILE A 232 17.96 -5.86 1.04
CA ILE A 232 17.18 -5.58 -0.16
C ILE A 232 15.78 -5.09 0.24
N LEU A 233 15.38 -3.94 -0.28
CA LEU A 233 14.02 -3.41 -0.18
C LEU A 233 13.33 -3.55 -1.52
N VAL A 234 12.22 -4.30 -1.55
CA VAL A 234 11.37 -4.49 -2.74
C VAL A 234 10.04 -3.83 -2.52
N VAL A 235 9.59 -3.06 -3.50
CA VAL A 235 8.28 -2.39 -3.48
C VAL A 235 7.56 -2.65 -4.80
N VAL A 236 6.36 -3.22 -4.71
CA VAL A 236 5.44 -3.40 -5.84
C VAL A 236 4.39 -2.30 -5.78
N THR A 237 4.19 -1.60 -6.89
CA THR A 237 3.26 -0.48 -7.03
C THR A 237 2.19 -0.78 -8.06
N PHE A 238 0.97 -0.27 -7.88
CA PHE A 238 -0.17 -0.55 -8.77
C PHE A 238 -0.74 0.69 -9.45
N HIS A 239 -0.29 1.86 -9.10
CA HIS A 239 -0.70 3.11 -9.78
C HIS A 239 0.41 4.15 -9.81
N SER A 240 0.25 5.11 -10.74
CA SER A 240 1.24 6.14 -11.07
C SER A 240 1.73 6.96 -9.87
N LEU A 241 0.86 7.24 -8.90
CA LEU A 241 1.23 8.05 -7.74
C LEU A 241 2.19 7.32 -6.80
N GLU A 242 1.93 6.02 -6.53
CA GLU A 242 2.87 5.18 -5.77
C GLU A 242 4.20 5.07 -6.49
N ASP A 243 4.16 4.77 -7.80
CA ASP A 243 5.35 4.59 -8.63
C ASP A 243 6.25 5.84 -8.63
N LYS A 244 5.66 7.02 -8.79
CA LYS A 244 6.38 8.30 -8.72
C LYS A 244 7.07 8.50 -7.37
N ILE A 245 6.39 8.19 -6.27
CA ILE A 245 6.93 8.36 -4.91
C ILE A 245 8.09 7.38 -4.67
N VAL A 246 7.91 6.11 -5.02
CA VAL A 246 8.93 5.07 -4.84
C VAL A 246 10.17 5.38 -5.68
N LYS A 247 9.99 5.74 -6.96
CA LYS A 247 11.09 6.15 -7.84
C LYS A 247 11.85 7.37 -7.30
N TYR A 248 11.12 8.40 -6.87
CA TYR A 248 11.73 9.58 -6.28
C TYR A 248 12.52 9.23 -5.02
N PHE A 249 11.95 8.41 -4.13
CA PHE A 249 12.61 7.98 -2.90
C PHE A 249 13.91 7.26 -3.18
N PHE A 250 13.90 6.21 -4.01
CA PHE A 250 15.10 5.46 -4.36
C PHE A 250 16.13 6.32 -5.09
N LYS A 251 15.69 7.15 -6.04
CA LYS A 251 16.56 8.07 -6.76
C LYS A 251 17.26 9.04 -5.80
N SER A 252 16.54 9.61 -4.85
CA SER A 252 17.09 10.54 -3.86
C SER A 252 18.17 9.91 -2.95
N LEU A 253 18.09 8.59 -2.73
CA LEU A 253 19.08 7.83 -1.94
C LEU A 253 20.27 7.34 -2.77
N SER A 254 20.09 7.11 -4.09
CA SER A 254 21.13 6.58 -4.98
C SER A 254 21.98 7.66 -5.62
N GLU A 255 21.45 8.86 -5.82
CA GLU A 255 22.20 9.96 -6.42
C GLU A 255 23.21 10.53 -5.43
N LYS A 256 24.49 10.49 -5.81
CA LYS A 256 25.52 11.32 -5.17
C LYS A 256 25.17 12.78 -5.49
N LYS A 257 24.73 13.55 -4.49
CA LYS A 257 24.62 15.00 -4.66
C LYS A 257 25.99 15.54 -5.01
N SER A 258 26.21 15.93 -6.26
CA SER A 258 27.37 16.73 -6.64
C SER A 258 27.24 18.06 -5.91
N ILE A 259 28.11 18.30 -4.93
CA ILE A 259 28.20 19.61 -4.28
C ILE A 259 28.65 20.56 -5.36
N SER A 260 27.84 21.55 -5.68
CA SER A 260 28.24 22.65 -6.57
C SER A 260 29.52 23.26 -6.00
N ARG A 261 30.54 23.48 -6.83
CA ARG A 261 31.82 24.10 -6.44
C ARG A 261 31.64 25.51 -5.84
N TYR A 262 30.44 26.06 -5.94
CA TYR A 262 30.08 27.42 -5.50
C TYR A 262 29.26 27.45 -4.21
N MET A 263 28.97 26.30 -3.56
CA MET A 263 28.30 26.31 -2.26
C MET A 263 29.35 26.29 -1.13
N PRO A 264 29.29 27.25 -0.19
CA PRO A 264 30.14 27.20 1.01
C PRO A 264 29.83 25.92 1.79
N ASN A 265 30.86 25.33 2.41
CA ASN A 265 30.72 24.17 3.31
C ASN A 265 29.87 24.55 4.53
N ILE A 266 28.56 24.55 4.38
CA ILE A 266 27.65 24.58 5.52
C ILE A 266 27.60 23.14 6.02
N ASN A 267 27.96 22.93 7.29
CA ASN A 267 27.81 21.67 7.99
C ASN A 267 26.40 21.12 7.76
N GLN A 268 26.25 20.26 6.77
CA GLN A 268 24.98 19.58 6.53
C GLN A 268 24.73 18.66 7.72
N PRO A 269 23.51 18.67 8.29
CA PRO A 269 23.16 17.63 9.25
C PRO A 269 23.43 16.29 8.56
N GLU A 270 23.89 15.30 9.30
CA GLU A 270 24.25 13.97 8.79
C GLU A 270 23.05 13.37 8.02
N THR A 271 22.91 13.82 6.79
CA THR A 271 21.98 13.22 5.84
C THR A 271 22.56 11.87 5.51
N PHE A 272 21.82 10.81 5.80
CA PHE A 272 22.02 9.43 5.40
C PHE A 272 23.18 9.28 4.40
N LYS A 273 24.34 8.91 4.87
CA LYS A 273 25.42 8.41 4.02
C LYS A 273 25.00 7.02 3.52
N GLY A 274 24.03 7.01 2.63
CA GLY A 274 23.59 5.84 1.88
C GLY A 274 24.63 5.52 0.82
N SER A 275 25.80 5.10 1.22
CA SER A 275 26.72 4.45 0.30
C SER A 275 26.12 3.13 -0.13
N GLY A 276 25.68 3.06 -1.39
CA GLY A 276 25.38 1.80 -2.03
C GLY A 276 23.90 1.44 -2.19
N VAL A 277 22.98 2.40 -2.24
CA VAL A 277 21.62 2.11 -2.72
C VAL A 277 21.64 2.03 -4.24
N THR A 278 21.37 0.85 -4.78
CA THR A 278 21.17 0.65 -6.22
C THR A 278 19.67 0.53 -6.45
N TYR A 279 19.13 1.35 -7.34
CA TYR A 279 17.75 1.24 -7.79
C TYR A 279 17.69 0.47 -9.10
N THR A 280 16.98 -0.65 -9.09
CA THR A 280 16.70 -1.44 -10.30
C THR A 280 15.20 -1.50 -10.53
N PRO A 281 14.65 -0.79 -11.53
CA PRO A 281 13.27 -1.00 -11.94
C PRO A 281 13.13 -2.39 -12.59
N ILE A 282 12.02 -3.05 -12.32
CA ILE A 282 11.63 -4.32 -12.94
C ILE A 282 10.53 -4.04 -13.96
#